data_b3380607f4bcf1f483c679afb99572ab
#
_entry.id   b3380607f4bcf1f483c679afb99572ab
#
_cell.length_a   1.000
_cell.length_b   1.000
_cell.length_c   1.000
_cell.angle_alpha   90.00
_cell.angle_beta   90.00
_cell.angle_gamma   90.00
#
_symmetry.space_group_name_H-M   'P 1'
#
loop_
_entity.id
_entity.type
_entity.pdbx_description
1 polymer ?
#
loop_
_entity_poly.entity_id
_entity_poly.type
_entity_poly.pdbx_seq_one_letter_code
_entity_poly.pdbx_strand_id
1 'polypeptide(L)'
;MTKAAQDAGYTVTLLYFWLNSPELAVERVKARVEAGGHNIPEETIRRQYHTGIYYFFNLYAPICERWILADNSQIPFKVIAEGSKDEVFNIRNEETYAKIFAISEERRRQEEENGEEL
;
A
#
# COMPACT_ATOMS: atom_id res chain seq x y z
N MET A 1 -3.59 13.53 -9.26
CA MET A 1 -2.41 14.21 -8.76
C MET A 1 -1.12 13.69 -9.33
N THR A 2 -0.86 12.40 -9.19
CA THR A 2 0.37 11.83 -9.71
C THR A 2 0.53 12.07 -11.21
N LYS A 3 -0.52 11.82 -11.96
CA LYS A 3 -0.45 11.98 -13.40
C LYS A 3 -0.28 13.44 -13.79
N ALA A 4 -0.92 14.34 -13.08
CA ALA A 4 -0.79 15.77 -13.35
C ALA A 4 0.65 16.25 -13.10
N ALA A 5 1.28 15.72 -12.03
CA ALA A 5 2.66 16.06 -11.74
C ALA A 5 3.60 15.56 -12.82
N GLN A 6 3.37 14.34 -13.31
CA GLN A 6 4.18 13.77 -14.39
C GLN A 6 4.01 14.54 -15.68
N ASP A 7 2.78 14.93 -15.99
CA ASP A 7 2.49 15.71 -17.20
C ASP A 7 3.18 17.07 -17.14
N ALA A 8 3.42 17.59 -15.96
CA ALA A 8 4.14 18.84 -15.78
C ALA A 8 5.65 18.65 -15.76
N GLY A 9 6.15 17.44 -15.99
CA GLY A 9 7.57 17.18 -16.08
C GLY A 9 8.24 16.76 -14.79
N TYR A 10 7.46 16.48 -13.75
CA TYR A 10 8.03 16.07 -12.47
C TYR A 10 8.12 14.54 -12.37
N THR A 11 9.17 14.08 -11.69
CA THR A 11 9.32 12.66 -11.37
C THR A 11 8.58 12.37 -10.07
N VAL A 12 7.74 11.34 -10.08
CA VAL A 12 6.95 11.00 -8.91
C VAL A 12 7.52 9.75 -8.25
N THR A 13 7.84 9.86 -6.96
CA THR A 13 8.30 8.73 -6.16
C THR A 13 7.23 8.43 -5.13
N LEU A 14 6.77 7.18 -5.09
CA LEU A 14 5.77 6.73 -4.14
C LEU A 14 6.43 5.94 -3.02
N LEU A 15 6.19 6.35 -1.79
CA LEU A 15 6.66 5.61 -0.64
C LEU A 15 5.44 5.06 0.08
N TYR A 16 5.31 3.74 0.10
CA TYR A 16 4.17 3.08 0.73
C TYR A 16 4.62 2.37 1.99
N PHE A 17 4.00 2.72 3.11
CA PHE A 17 4.29 2.10 4.40
C PHE A 17 3.27 1.02 4.69
N TRP A 18 3.74 -0.21 4.76
CA TRP A 18 2.92 -1.37 5.05
C TRP A 18 3.04 -1.74 6.53
N LEU A 19 1.97 -2.25 7.10
CA LEU A 19 1.97 -2.79 8.46
C LEU A 19 1.66 -4.27 8.37
N ASN A 20 2.25 -5.06 9.26
CA ASN A 20 2.17 -6.52 9.15
C ASN A 20 0.82 -7.12 9.51
N SER A 21 -0.13 -6.31 9.96
CA SER A 21 -1.48 -6.79 10.21
C SER A 21 -2.47 -5.64 10.26
N PRO A 22 -3.75 -5.90 9.94
CA PRO A 22 -4.77 -4.86 10.09
C PRO A 22 -4.99 -4.50 11.56
N GLU A 23 -4.71 -5.43 12.48
CA GLU A 23 -4.81 -5.15 13.91
C GLU A 23 -3.84 -4.05 14.32
N LEU A 24 -2.63 -4.10 13.79
CA LEU A 24 -1.64 -3.06 14.08
C LEU A 24 -2.09 -1.71 13.51
N ALA A 25 -2.74 -1.70 12.35
CA ALA A 25 -3.28 -0.49 11.78
C ALA A 25 -4.34 0.12 12.71
N VAL A 26 -5.20 -0.72 13.27
CA VAL A 26 -6.22 -0.27 14.22
C VAL A 26 -5.57 0.34 15.46
N GLU A 27 -4.55 -0.32 15.99
CA GLU A 27 -3.85 0.18 17.17
C GLU A 27 -3.18 1.53 16.91
N ARG A 28 -2.59 1.71 15.73
CA ARG A 28 -1.94 2.97 15.38
C ARG A 28 -2.94 4.11 15.28
N VAL A 29 -4.13 3.85 14.74
CA VAL A 29 -5.19 4.85 14.68
C VAL A 29 -5.68 5.20 16.07
N LYS A 30 -5.86 4.19 16.94
CA LYS A 30 -6.28 4.44 18.31
C LYS A 30 -5.28 5.35 19.04
N ALA A 31 -3.99 5.10 18.85
CA ALA A 31 -2.97 5.94 19.47
C ALA A 31 -3.06 7.38 18.98
N ARG A 32 -3.35 7.57 17.70
CA ARG A 32 -3.50 8.92 17.16
C ARG A 32 -4.73 9.62 17.71
N VAL A 33 -5.83 8.88 17.91
CA VAL A 33 -7.04 9.44 18.48
C VAL A 33 -6.77 9.90 19.92
N GLU A 34 -6.05 9.10 20.69
CA GLU A 34 -5.67 9.48 22.04
C GLU A 34 -4.81 10.74 22.06
N ALA A 35 -4.05 10.95 21.01
CA ALA A 35 -3.19 12.14 20.90
C ALA A 35 -3.92 13.32 20.25
N GLY A 36 -5.23 13.21 20.02
CA GLY A 36 -6.02 14.31 19.49
C GLY A 36 -6.44 14.19 18.03
N GLY A 37 -6.23 13.03 17.42
CA GLY A 37 -6.65 12.82 16.04
C GLY A 37 -8.12 12.44 15.93
N HIS A 38 -8.57 12.27 14.69
CA HIS A 38 -9.96 11.91 14.42
C HIS A 38 -10.19 10.42 14.60
N ASN A 39 -11.35 10.08 15.15
CA ASN A 39 -11.72 8.69 15.31
C ASN A 39 -12.21 8.12 13.98
N ILE A 40 -11.74 6.91 13.65
CA ILE A 40 -12.15 6.20 12.44
C ILE A 40 -12.67 4.83 12.88
N PRO A 41 -13.85 4.39 12.39
CA PRO A 41 -14.38 3.08 12.77
C PRO A 41 -13.39 1.97 12.41
N GLU A 42 -13.26 0.98 13.27
CA GLU A 42 -12.34 -0.11 13.08
C GLU A 42 -12.57 -0.85 11.76
N GLU A 43 -13.84 -1.05 11.41
CA GLU A 43 -14.20 -1.69 10.15
C GLU A 43 -13.63 -0.95 8.95
N THR A 44 -13.68 0.38 8.99
CA THR A 44 -13.15 1.21 7.92
C THR A 44 -11.62 1.06 7.83
N ILE A 45 -10.94 1.03 8.99
CA ILE A 45 -9.49 0.87 9.02
C ILE A 45 -9.08 -0.45 8.40
N ARG A 46 -9.78 -1.52 8.75
CA ARG A 46 -9.47 -2.86 8.22
C ARG A 46 -9.70 -2.92 6.71
N ARG A 47 -10.79 -2.31 6.25
CA ARG A 47 -11.08 -2.27 4.82
C ARG A 47 -10.00 -1.48 4.07
N GLN A 48 -9.60 -0.33 4.62
CA GLN A 48 -8.58 0.51 3.99
C GLN A 48 -7.22 -0.17 3.95
N TYR A 49 -6.92 -1.01 4.93
CA TYR A 49 -5.69 -1.77 4.96
C TYR A 49 -5.55 -2.64 3.71
N HIS A 50 -6.59 -3.42 3.41
CA HIS A 50 -6.57 -4.30 2.25
C HIS A 50 -6.71 -3.54 0.94
N THR A 51 -7.57 -2.54 0.91
CA THR A 51 -7.78 -1.73 -0.27
C THR A 51 -6.52 -0.95 -0.66
N GLY A 52 -5.78 -0.46 0.34
CA GLY A 52 -4.55 0.27 0.10
C GLY A 52 -3.50 -0.60 -0.59
N ILE A 53 -3.37 -1.85 -0.15
CA ILE A 53 -2.43 -2.79 -0.75
C ILE A 53 -2.82 -3.04 -2.22
N TYR A 54 -4.09 -3.26 -2.48
CA TYR A 54 -4.59 -3.50 -3.82
C TYR A 54 -4.30 -2.30 -4.74
N TYR A 55 -4.58 -1.09 -4.26
CA TYR A 55 -4.35 0.11 -5.05
C TYR A 55 -2.87 0.38 -5.26
N PHE A 56 -2.03 0.04 -4.28
CA PHE A 56 -0.60 0.22 -4.46
C PHE A 56 -0.11 -0.56 -5.69
N PHE A 57 -0.44 -1.83 -5.79
CA PHE A 57 0.03 -2.66 -6.89
C PHE A 57 -0.68 -2.37 -8.21
N ASN A 58 -1.96 -2.03 -8.17
CA ASN A 58 -2.76 -2.00 -9.39
C ASN A 58 -3.02 -0.60 -9.95
N LEU A 59 -2.87 0.44 -9.13
CA LEU A 59 -3.11 1.80 -9.58
C LEU A 59 -1.90 2.70 -9.48
N TYR A 60 -1.19 2.65 -8.37
CA TYR A 60 -0.16 3.65 -8.11
C TYR A 60 1.23 3.25 -8.59
N ALA A 61 1.68 2.05 -8.28
CA ALA A 61 3.01 1.61 -8.69
C ALA A 61 3.19 1.67 -10.20
N PRO A 62 2.20 1.23 -11.01
CA PRO A 62 2.38 1.23 -12.46
C PRO A 62 2.59 2.61 -13.09
N ILE A 63 2.20 3.68 -12.41
CA ILE A 63 2.33 5.03 -12.98
C ILE A 63 3.41 5.86 -12.33
N CYS A 64 4.07 5.36 -11.29
CA CYS A 64 5.13 6.12 -10.62
C CYS A 64 6.49 5.79 -11.20
N GLU A 65 7.34 6.80 -11.41
CA GLU A 65 8.69 6.59 -11.90
C GLU A 65 9.49 5.76 -10.91
N ARG A 66 9.19 5.88 -9.64
CA ARG A 66 9.84 5.07 -8.62
C ARG A 66 8.86 4.80 -7.48
N TRP A 67 8.89 3.57 -6.96
CA TRP A 67 8.10 3.26 -5.78
C TRP A 67 8.95 2.47 -4.81
N ILE A 68 8.67 2.67 -3.52
CA ILE A 68 9.35 1.97 -2.43
C ILE A 68 8.28 1.42 -1.51
N LEU A 69 8.33 0.12 -1.28
CA LEU A 69 7.42 -0.56 -0.35
C LEU A 69 8.21 -0.85 0.91
N ALA A 70 7.76 -0.31 2.04
CA ALA A 70 8.47 -0.42 3.30
C ALA A 70 7.58 -0.99 4.39
N ASP A 71 8.18 -1.78 5.27
CA ASP A 71 7.51 -2.34 6.44
C ASP A 71 7.69 -1.37 7.60
N ASN A 72 6.60 -0.76 8.02
CA ASN A 72 6.60 0.20 9.12
C ASN A 72 6.05 -0.39 10.41
N SER A 73 6.13 -1.71 10.53
CA SER A 73 5.67 -2.39 11.75
C SER A 73 6.62 -2.17 12.91
N GLN A 74 7.87 -1.79 12.61
CA GLN A 74 8.87 -1.48 13.64
C GLN A 74 9.52 -0.14 13.29
N ILE A 75 10.29 0.40 14.23
CA ILE A 75 11.00 1.68 14.06
C ILE A 75 12.49 1.39 14.21
N PRO A 76 13.31 1.78 13.22
CA PRO A 76 12.94 2.42 11.95
C PRO A 76 12.31 1.42 10.98
N PHE A 77 11.63 1.94 9.96
CA PHE A 77 11.01 1.08 8.97
C PHE A 77 12.08 0.37 8.15
N LYS A 78 11.68 -0.73 7.51
CA LYS A 78 12.59 -1.50 6.66
C LYS A 78 12.04 -1.60 5.26
N VAL A 79 12.88 -1.37 4.27
CA VAL A 79 12.46 -1.47 2.87
C VAL A 79 12.26 -2.95 2.52
N ILE A 80 11.12 -3.25 1.92
CA ILE A 80 10.78 -4.59 1.46
C ILE A 80 11.15 -4.76 0.00
N ALA A 81 10.79 -3.77 -0.83
CA ALA A 81 11.03 -3.84 -2.26
C ALA A 81 11.02 -2.45 -2.88
N GLU A 82 11.63 -2.33 -4.06
CA GLU A 82 11.66 -1.08 -4.81
C GLU A 82 11.44 -1.39 -6.29
N GLY A 83 10.90 -0.44 -7.00
CA GLY A 83 10.68 -0.64 -8.42
C GLY A 83 10.37 0.66 -9.15
N SER A 84 10.06 0.53 -10.43
CA SER A 84 9.66 1.64 -11.28
C SER A 84 8.55 1.14 -12.18
N LYS A 85 7.40 1.77 -12.11
CA LYS A 85 6.24 1.36 -12.89
C LYS A 85 5.96 -0.13 -12.66
N ASP A 86 5.96 -0.94 -13.72
CA ASP A 86 5.66 -2.37 -13.60
C ASP A 86 6.87 -3.22 -13.25
N GLU A 87 8.04 -2.61 -13.14
CA GLU A 87 9.27 -3.36 -12.89
C GLU A 87 9.66 -3.34 -11.42
N VAL A 88 10.01 -4.51 -10.90
CA VAL A 88 10.53 -4.62 -9.54
C VAL A 88 12.03 -4.78 -9.65
N PHE A 89 12.80 -3.83 -9.11
CA PHE A 89 14.25 -3.86 -9.22
C PHE A 89 14.92 -4.67 -8.14
N ASN A 90 14.40 -4.57 -6.92
CA ASN A 90 15.10 -5.09 -5.77
C ASN A 90 14.09 -5.52 -4.73
N ILE A 91 14.13 -6.78 -4.35
CA ILE A 91 13.27 -7.30 -3.29
C ILE A 91 14.19 -7.70 -2.16
N ARG A 92 14.09 -6.96 -1.05
CA ARG A 92 14.95 -7.19 0.11
C ARG A 92 14.39 -8.23 1.06
N ASN A 93 13.08 -8.45 1.01
CA ASN A 93 12.42 -9.46 1.82
C ASN A 93 11.40 -10.17 0.95
N GLU A 94 11.83 -11.25 0.33
CA GLU A 94 10.99 -11.97 -0.63
C GLU A 94 9.76 -12.58 0.00
N GLU A 95 9.88 -13.10 1.21
CA GLU A 95 8.77 -13.71 1.89
C GLU A 95 7.67 -12.70 2.18
N THR A 96 8.05 -11.55 2.71
CA THR A 96 7.09 -10.49 3.02
C THR A 96 6.48 -9.92 1.75
N TYR A 97 7.30 -9.72 0.73
CA TYR A 97 6.80 -9.19 -0.55
C TYR A 97 5.76 -10.14 -1.15
N ALA A 98 6.05 -11.44 -1.16
CA ALA A 98 5.12 -12.44 -1.71
C ALA A 98 3.80 -12.44 -0.94
N LYS A 99 3.87 -12.29 0.39
CA LYS A 99 2.69 -12.24 1.23
C LYS A 99 1.82 -11.04 0.90
N ILE A 100 2.44 -9.87 0.74
CA ILE A 100 1.70 -8.64 0.44
C ILE A 100 1.11 -8.72 -0.96
N PHE A 101 1.88 -9.21 -1.91
CA PHE A 101 1.43 -9.35 -3.29
C PHE A 101 0.23 -10.30 -3.37
N ALA A 102 0.26 -11.37 -2.57
CA ALA A 102 -0.84 -12.35 -2.54
C ALA A 102 -2.15 -11.70 -2.08
N ILE A 103 -2.08 -10.77 -1.14
CA ILE A 103 -3.26 -10.04 -0.67
C ILE A 103 -3.87 -9.25 -1.83
N SER A 104 -3.02 -8.58 -2.61
CA SER A 104 -3.47 -7.79 -3.75
C SER A 104 -4.09 -8.69 -4.83
N GLU A 105 -3.46 -9.85 -5.10
CA GLU A 105 -3.98 -10.75 -6.12
C GLU A 105 -5.31 -11.39 -5.72
N GLU A 106 -5.48 -11.67 -4.45
CA GLU A 106 -6.74 -12.20 -3.95
C GLU A 106 -7.86 -11.18 -4.17
N ARG A 107 -7.62 -9.92 -3.89
CA ARG A 107 -8.60 -8.86 -4.10
C ARG A 107 -8.90 -8.69 -5.58
N ARG A 108 -7.87 -8.75 -6.43
CA ARG A 108 -8.06 -8.62 -7.86
C ARG A 108 -8.91 -9.75 -8.41
N ARG A 109 -8.69 -10.96 -7.93
CA ARG A 109 -9.48 -12.12 -8.35
C ARG A 109 -10.94 -11.98 -7.94
N GLN A 110 -11.19 -11.46 -6.73
CA GLN A 110 -12.54 -11.21 -6.26
C GLN A 110 -13.26 -10.17 -7.13
N GLU A 111 -12.54 -9.12 -7.53
CA GLU A 111 -13.11 -8.11 -8.39
C GLU A 111 -13.49 -8.69 -9.74
N GLU A 112 -12.67 -9.55 -10.30
CA GLU A 112 -12.95 -10.20 -11.57
C GLU A 112 -14.15 -11.14 -11.48
N GLU A 113 -14.29 -11.87 -10.37
CA GLU A 113 -15.41 -12.77 -10.17
C GLU A 113 -16.72 -12.03 -10.00
N ASN A 114 -16.69 -10.93 -9.30
CA ASN A 114 -17.87 -10.13 -9.08
C ASN A 114 -18.24 -9.32 -10.30
N GLY A 115 -17.41 -9.22 -11.24
CA GLY A 115 -17.72 -8.70 -12.45
C GLY A 115 -17.58 -7.38 -12.70
N GLU A 116 -18.26 -7.22 -13.21
CA GLU A 116 -18.36 -6.25 -13.83
C GLU A 116 -18.81 -5.13 -13.25
N GLU A 117 -18.95 -5.10 -12.09
CA GLU A 117 -19.31 -3.96 -11.41
C GLU A 117 -18.43 -2.86 -11.64
N LEU A 118 -17.36 -3.07 -12.19
CA LEU A 118 -16.47 -1.93 -12.45
C LEU A 118 -16.81 -1.19 -13.71
#